data_2239b114ebdb95e6c287c1322746faec
#
_entry.id   2239b114ebdb95e6c287c1322746faec
#
_cell.length_a   1.000
_cell.length_b   1.000
_cell.length_c   1.000
_cell.angle_alpha   90.00
_cell.angle_beta   90.00
_cell.angle_gamma   90.00
#
_symmetry.space_group_name_H-M   'P 1'
#
loop_
_entity.id
_entity.type
_entity.pdbx_description
1 polymer ?
#
loop_
_entity_poly.entity_id
_entity_poly.type
_entity_poly.pdbx_seq_one_letter_code
_entity_poly.pdbx_strand_id
1 'polypeptide(L)'
;MTELPFYEPSGNEISLFEHAFNERLPLLIKGPTGCGKTRFVSHMAARLKLPLYTVACHDDLTAADLVGRHLISDQGTYWSDGPLTRAVREGGICYLDEVVEARKDTTVVLHPLADDRRILPIDRTGETLEAPTNFMLVVSYNPGYQNLLKGLKPSTRQRFVSMRFDFPGAEREISILIGETGCDA
;
A
#
# COMPACT_ATOMS: atom_id res chain seq x y z
N MET A 1 -5.72 2.28 21.70
CA MET A 1 -6.66 2.41 20.57
C MET A 1 -6.13 3.56 19.73
N THR A 2 -5.67 3.32 18.53
CA THR A 2 -5.22 4.40 17.62
C THR A 2 -6.46 5.18 17.22
N GLU A 3 -6.43 6.49 17.46
CA GLU A 3 -7.50 7.41 17.06
C GLU A 3 -7.73 7.30 15.55
N LEU A 4 -8.98 7.31 15.10
CA LEU A 4 -9.32 7.23 13.68
C LEU A 4 -8.81 8.50 12.99
N PRO A 5 -7.84 8.42 12.05
CA PRO A 5 -7.35 9.60 11.35
C PRO A 5 -8.50 10.31 10.64
N PHE A 6 -8.59 11.63 10.77
CA PHE A 6 -9.61 12.42 10.07
C PHE A 6 -9.46 12.22 8.56
N TYR A 7 -10.57 12.02 7.88
CA TYR A 7 -10.64 11.93 6.42
C TYR A 7 -11.99 12.41 5.92
N GLU A 8 -11.99 13.35 4.99
CA GLU A 8 -13.18 13.90 4.35
C GLU A 8 -13.43 13.20 3.00
N PRO A 9 -14.48 12.38 2.87
CA PRO A 9 -14.72 11.62 1.63
C PRO A 9 -15.01 12.52 0.43
N SER A 10 -14.45 12.16 -0.73
CA SER A 10 -14.72 12.88 -1.98
C SER A 10 -15.80 12.26 -2.85
N GLY A 11 -16.10 10.98 -2.62
CA GLY A 11 -17.05 10.23 -3.41
C GLY A 11 -17.32 8.86 -2.80
N ASN A 12 -17.17 7.80 -3.57
CA ASN A 12 -17.43 6.42 -3.16
C ASN A 12 -16.17 5.62 -2.83
N GLU A 13 -15.02 6.29 -2.60
CA GLU A 13 -13.72 5.65 -2.39
C GLU A 13 -13.70 4.73 -1.17
N ILE A 14 -14.42 5.08 -0.09
CA ILE A 14 -14.55 4.24 1.11
C ILE A 14 -15.24 2.93 0.76
N SER A 15 -16.42 3.00 0.11
CA SER A 15 -17.18 1.81 -0.28
C SER A 15 -16.42 0.94 -1.27
N LEU A 16 -15.69 1.57 -2.21
CA LEU A 16 -14.88 0.86 -3.19
C LEU A 16 -13.70 0.14 -2.51
N PHE A 17 -13.06 0.78 -1.53
CA PHE A 17 -11.99 0.15 -0.75
C PHE A 17 -12.51 -1.05 0.05
N GLU A 18 -13.62 -0.88 0.77
CA GLU A 18 -14.26 -1.95 1.55
C GLU A 18 -14.66 -3.14 0.65
N HIS A 19 -15.21 -2.84 -0.53
CA HIS A 19 -15.56 -3.88 -1.50
C HIS A 19 -14.32 -4.62 -2.01
N ALA A 20 -13.27 -3.89 -2.42
CA ALA A 20 -12.01 -4.50 -2.87
C ALA A 20 -11.38 -5.36 -1.77
N PHE A 21 -11.42 -4.90 -0.51
CA PHE A 21 -10.93 -5.66 0.64
C PHE A 21 -11.71 -6.95 0.86
N ASN A 22 -13.03 -6.90 0.85
CA ASN A 22 -13.90 -8.06 1.04
C ASN A 22 -13.73 -9.11 -0.07
N GLU A 23 -13.55 -8.66 -1.31
CA GLU A 23 -13.27 -9.50 -2.48
C GLU A 23 -11.79 -9.91 -2.60
N ARG A 24 -10.94 -9.48 -1.63
CA ARG A 24 -9.50 -9.79 -1.59
C ARG A 24 -8.74 -9.32 -2.83
N LEU A 25 -9.19 -8.23 -3.44
CA LEU A 25 -8.57 -7.64 -4.63
C LEU A 25 -7.52 -6.59 -4.22
N PRO A 26 -6.36 -6.54 -4.91
CA PRO A 26 -5.39 -5.51 -4.67
C PRO A 26 -5.87 -4.15 -5.21
N LEU A 27 -5.47 -3.06 -4.57
CA LEU A 27 -5.91 -1.71 -4.90
C LEU A 27 -4.77 -0.87 -5.47
N LEU A 28 -5.06 -0.13 -6.54
CA LEU A 28 -4.16 0.83 -7.18
C LEU A 28 -4.74 2.24 -7.08
N ILE A 29 -4.10 3.10 -6.30
CA ILE A 29 -4.51 4.50 -6.12
C ILE A 29 -3.69 5.40 -7.03
N LYS A 30 -4.38 6.15 -7.89
CA LYS A 30 -3.77 7.11 -8.83
C LYS A 30 -4.12 8.53 -8.38
N GLY A 31 -3.15 9.42 -8.34
CA GLY A 31 -3.41 10.82 -8.04
C GLY A 31 -2.14 11.62 -7.80
N PRO A 32 -2.22 12.96 -7.89
CA PRO A 32 -1.07 13.82 -7.66
C PRO A 32 -0.53 13.70 -6.22
N THR A 33 0.70 14.15 -6.03
CA THR A 33 1.30 14.23 -4.69
C THR A 33 0.51 15.27 -3.86
N GLY A 34 0.24 14.93 -2.60
CA GLY A 34 -0.50 15.83 -1.69
C GLY A 34 -2.03 15.75 -1.78
N CYS A 35 -2.63 14.93 -2.64
CA CYS A 35 -4.08 14.80 -2.73
C CYS A 35 -4.73 13.86 -1.67
N GLY A 36 -3.99 13.45 -0.64
CA GLY A 36 -4.54 12.71 0.49
C GLY A 36 -4.51 11.18 0.39
N LYS A 37 -3.82 10.57 -0.60
CA LYS A 37 -3.75 9.10 -0.78
C LYS A 37 -3.33 8.35 0.49
N THR A 38 -2.21 8.74 1.08
CA THR A 38 -1.66 8.10 2.28
C THR A 38 -2.59 8.29 3.49
N ARG A 39 -3.20 9.47 3.61
CA ARG A 39 -4.18 9.76 4.66
C ARG A 39 -5.40 8.85 4.54
N PHE A 40 -5.92 8.68 3.33
CA PHE A 40 -7.03 7.78 3.04
C PHE A 40 -6.71 6.34 3.44
N VAL A 41 -5.54 5.81 3.04
CA VAL A 41 -5.15 4.43 3.39
C VAL A 41 -5.02 4.27 4.90
N SER A 42 -4.45 5.27 5.60
CA SER A 42 -4.35 5.27 7.06
C SER A 42 -5.73 5.28 7.74
N HIS A 43 -6.67 6.09 7.22
CA HIS A 43 -8.07 6.10 7.68
C HIS A 43 -8.72 4.72 7.50
N MET A 44 -8.57 4.11 6.33
CA MET A 44 -9.18 2.80 6.04
C MET A 44 -8.59 1.68 6.89
N ALA A 45 -7.28 1.70 7.13
CA ALA A 45 -6.63 0.75 8.03
C ALA A 45 -7.18 0.84 9.45
N ALA A 46 -7.30 2.06 9.99
CA ALA A 46 -7.87 2.29 11.32
C ALA A 46 -9.35 1.91 11.38
N ARG A 47 -10.14 2.25 10.35
CA ARG A 47 -11.56 1.91 10.21
C ARG A 47 -11.80 0.40 10.20
N LEU A 48 -10.96 -0.35 9.48
CA LEU A 48 -11.01 -1.81 9.42
C LEU A 48 -10.31 -2.48 10.61
N LYS A 49 -9.68 -1.70 11.50
CA LYS A 49 -8.90 -2.18 12.66
C LYS A 49 -7.77 -3.13 12.25
N LEU A 50 -7.13 -2.82 11.14
CA LEU A 50 -6.03 -3.60 10.58
C LEU A 50 -4.69 -2.87 10.79
N PRO A 51 -3.59 -3.60 11.01
CA PRO A 51 -2.26 -3.02 10.98
C PRO A 51 -1.95 -2.48 9.58
N LEU A 52 -1.24 -1.36 9.52
CA LEU A 52 -0.79 -0.71 8.30
C LEU A 52 0.74 -0.75 8.20
N TYR A 53 1.24 -1.33 7.13
CA TYR A 53 2.66 -1.39 6.78
C TYR A 53 2.90 -0.49 5.57
N THR A 54 3.41 0.71 5.83
CA THR A 54 3.69 1.70 4.77
C THR A 54 5.14 1.64 4.35
N VAL A 55 5.37 1.60 3.04
CA VAL A 55 6.70 1.68 2.42
C VAL A 55 6.70 2.78 1.38
N ALA A 56 7.57 3.77 1.56
CA ALA A 56 7.85 4.76 0.51
C ALA A 56 8.81 4.12 -0.51
N CYS A 57 8.37 4.02 -1.76
CA CYS A 57 9.19 3.46 -2.82
C CYS A 57 10.16 4.51 -3.37
N HIS A 58 11.38 4.09 -3.66
CA HIS A 58 12.44 4.89 -4.26
C HIS A 58 13.41 3.99 -5.03
N ASP A 59 14.30 4.59 -5.82
CA ASP A 59 15.22 3.86 -6.71
C ASP A 59 16.15 2.86 -6.01
N ASP A 60 16.48 3.09 -4.73
CA ASP A 60 17.36 2.21 -3.97
C ASP A 60 16.62 1.08 -3.24
N LEU A 61 15.27 1.11 -3.24
CA LEU A 61 14.46 0.08 -2.59
C LEU A 61 14.63 -1.26 -3.32
N THR A 62 15.05 -2.28 -2.59
CA THR A 62 15.26 -3.63 -3.11
C THR A 62 14.12 -4.58 -2.72
N ALA A 63 14.00 -5.70 -3.43
CA ALA A 63 13.08 -6.77 -3.04
C ALA A 63 13.37 -7.30 -1.62
N ALA A 64 14.64 -7.31 -1.20
CA ALA A 64 15.04 -7.73 0.15
C ALA A 64 14.53 -6.77 1.24
N ASP A 65 14.40 -5.48 0.95
CA ASP A 65 13.84 -4.52 1.89
C ASP A 65 12.34 -4.72 2.10
N LEU A 66 11.63 -5.20 1.08
CA LEU A 66 10.20 -5.55 1.17
C LEU A 66 9.99 -6.93 1.83
N VAL A 67 10.73 -7.93 1.37
CA VAL A 67 10.51 -9.34 1.76
C VAL A 67 11.22 -9.66 3.07
N GLY A 68 12.48 -9.27 3.19
CA GLY A 68 13.29 -9.55 4.38
C GLY A 68 14.72 -9.93 4.02
N ARG A 69 15.54 -10.00 5.04
CA ARG A 69 16.96 -10.29 4.91
C ARG A 69 17.52 -10.99 6.14
N HIS A 70 18.63 -11.69 5.95
CA HIS A 70 19.41 -12.22 7.07
C HIS A 70 20.17 -11.07 7.75
N LEU A 71 20.07 -11.02 9.06
CA LEU A 71 20.83 -10.13 9.93
C LEU A 71 21.82 -10.95 10.76
N ILE A 72 22.92 -10.33 11.12
CA ILE A 72 23.97 -10.93 11.97
C ILE A 72 23.84 -10.34 13.37
N SER A 73 23.82 -11.19 14.38
CA SER A 73 23.91 -10.82 15.79
C SER A 73 25.04 -11.59 16.48
N ASP A 74 25.28 -11.27 17.73
CA ASP A 74 26.28 -12.00 18.57
C ASP A 74 25.94 -13.49 18.72
N GLN A 75 24.69 -13.87 18.50
CA GLN A 75 24.20 -15.25 18.58
C GLN A 75 24.16 -15.97 17.21
N GLY A 76 24.60 -15.31 16.14
CA GLY A 76 24.61 -15.86 14.79
C GLY A 76 23.72 -15.11 13.80
N THR A 77 23.46 -15.76 12.67
CA THR A 77 22.63 -15.19 11.59
C THR A 77 21.17 -15.59 11.80
N TYR A 78 20.26 -14.60 11.72
CA TYR A 78 18.83 -14.83 11.78
C TYR A 78 18.11 -14.11 10.65
N TRP A 79 16.93 -14.62 10.29
CA TRP A 79 16.06 -13.98 9.30
C TRP A 79 15.25 -12.87 9.96
N SER A 80 15.12 -11.72 9.24
CA SER A 80 14.26 -10.60 9.64
C SER A 80 13.27 -10.31 8.51
N ASP A 81 11.99 -10.49 8.80
CA ASP A 81 10.91 -10.20 7.87
C ASP A 81 10.87 -8.71 7.51
N GLY A 82 10.72 -8.43 6.22
CA GLY A 82 10.43 -7.09 5.72
C GLY A 82 8.93 -6.71 5.91
N PRO A 83 8.57 -5.46 5.61
CA PRO A 83 7.20 -4.97 5.82
C PRO A 83 6.15 -5.74 5.04
N LEU A 84 6.45 -6.17 3.81
CA LEU A 84 5.54 -6.99 2.98
C LEU A 84 5.31 -8.36 3.61
N THR A 85 6.38 -9.04 4.05
CA THR A 85 6.28 -10.35 4.69
C THR A 85 5.52 -10.28 6.00
N ARG A 86 5.79 -9.25 6.83
CA ARG A 86 5.02 -9.03 8.07
C ARG A 86 3.55 -8.83 7.80
N ALA A 87 3.20 -8.00 6.80
CA ALA A 87 1.81 -7.78 6.42
C ALA A 87 1.12 -9.08 5.98
N VAL A 88 1.83 -9.95 5.25
CA VAL A 88 1.29 -11.25 4.81
C VAL A 88 1.16 -12.23 5.97
N ARG A 89 2.12 -12.28 6.90
CA ARG A 89 2.05 -13.20 8.06
C ARG A 89 0.99 -12.83 9.08
N GLU A 90 0.92 -11.54 9.42
CA GLU A 90 0.09 -11.04 10.51
C GLU A 90 -1.31 -10.64 10.02
N GLY A 91 -1.47 -10.49 8.71
CA GLY A 91 -2.60 -9.81 8.11
C GLY A 91 -2.42 -8.29 8.19
N GLY A 92 -3.23 -7.56 7.43
CA GLY A 92 -3.19 -6.11 7.41
C GLY A 92 -3.02 -5.53 6.02
N ILE A 93 -2.83 -4.22 5.96
CA ILE A 93 -2.66 -3.49 4.70
C ILE A 93 -1.17 -3.23 4.47
N CYS A 94 -0.64 -3.75 3.36
CA CYS A 94 0.68 -3.34 2.87
C CYS A 94 0.50 -2.24 1.84
N TYR A 95 0.92 -1.02 2.19
CA TYR A 95 0.81 0.15 1.34
C TYR A 95 2.17 0.54 0.79
N LEU A 96 2.33 0.45 -0.54
CA LEU A 96 3.52 0.87 -1.26
C LEU A 96 3.23 2.22 -1.93
N ASP A 97 3.79 3.27 -1.35
CA ASP A 97 3.62 4.63 -1.86
C ASP A 97 4.63 4.91 -2.97
N GLU A 98 4.15 5.55 -4.06
CA GLU A 98 4.95 5.89 -5.26
C GLU A 98 5.63 4.65 -5.89
N VAL A 99 4.88 3.55 -6.06
CA VAL A 99 5.42 2.26 -6.54
C VAL A 99 6.17 2.32 -7.88
N VAL A 100 5.92 3.35 -8.68
CA VAL A 100 6.60 3.58 -9.96
C VAL A 100 8.04 4.04 -9.81
N GLU A 101 8.42 4.56 -8.62
CA GLU A 101 9.79 4.95 -8.29
C GLU A 101 10.65 3.74 -7.90
N ALA A 102 10.03 2.61 -7.55
CA ALA A 102 10.76 1.38 -7.26
C ALA A 102 11.35 0.75 -8.53
N ARG A 103 12.45 0.02 -8.36
CA ARG A 103 13.07 -0.75 -9.44
C ARG A 103 12.13 -1.86 -9.93
N LYS A 104 12.25 -2.24 -11.19
CA LYS A 104 11.42 -3.29 -11.81
C LYS A 104 11.55 -4.64 -11.11
N ASP A 105 12.74 -5.00 -10.66
CA ASP A 105 13.01 -6.22 -9.92
C ASP A 105 12.30 -6.24 -8.56
N THR A 106 12.20 -5.09 -7.89
CA THR A 106 11.47 -4.94 -6.64
C THR A 106 9.97 -5.19 -6.82
N THR A 107 9.39 -4.73 -7.92
CA THR A 107 7.94 -4.92 -8.17
C THR A 107 7.56 -6.34 -8.57
N VAL A 108 8.51 -7.19 -8.97
CA VAL A 108 8.23 -8.59 -9.37
C VAL A 108 7.68 -9.41 -8.22
N VAL A 109 8.14 -9.16 -6.98
CA VAL A 109 7.66 -9.89 -5.78
C VAL A 109 6.19 -9.65 -5.46
N LEU A 110 5.60 -8.57 -6.02
CA LEU A 110 4.18 -8.24 -5.82
C LEU A 110 3.25 -9.05 -6.73
N HIS A 111 3.76 -9.59 -7.84
CA HIS A 111 2.91 -10.23 -8.85
C HIS A 111 2.12 -11.43 -8.31
N PRO A 112 2.75 -12.38 -7.56
CA PRO A 112 2.02 -13.54 -7.04
C PRO A 112 1.02 -13.18 -5.92
N LEU A 113 1.21 -12.02 -5.26
CA LEU A 113 0.26 -11.49 -4.28
C LEU A 113 -0.92 -10.76 -4.92
N ALA A 114 -0.70 -10.21 -6.12
CA ALA A 114 -1.72 -9.46 -6.86
C ALA A 114 -2.57 -10.34 -7.79
N ASP A 115 -2.30 -11.65 -7.87
CA ASP A 115 -3.08 -12.59 -8.66
C ASP A 115 -3.85 -13.59 -7.78
N ASP A 116 -4.60 -14.49 -8.41
CA ASP A 116 -5.48 -15.47 -7.74
C ASP A 116 -4.73 -16.41 -6.79
N ARG A 117 -3.42 -16.56 -6.96
CA ARG A 117 -2.58 -17.39 -6.08
C ARG A 117 -2.44 -16.79 -4.69
N ARG A 118 -2.38 -15.46 -4.58
CA ARG A 118 -2.24 -14.71 -3.32
C ARG A 118 -1.10 -15.26 -2.44
N ILE A 119 0.08 -15.48 -3.02
CA ILE A 119 1.23 -16.07 -2.33
C ILE A 119 2.43 -15.12 -2.36
N LEU A 120 3.29 -15.21 -1.35
CA LEU A 120 4.59 -14.57 -1.27
C LEU A 120 5.68 -15.63 -1.15
N PRO A 121 6.42 -15.94 -2.23
CA PRO A 121 7.59 -16.79 -2.15
C PRO A 121 8.75 -16.04 -1.47
N ILE A 122 9.41 -16.68 -0.53
CA ILE A 122 10.60 -16.18 0.16
C ILE A 122 11.78 -17.09 -0.20
N ASP A 123 12.37 -16.87 -1.35
CA ASP A 123 13.42 -17.73 -1.92
C ASP A 123 14.58 -17.99 -0.96
N ARG A 124 14.93 -16.99 -0.13
CA ARG A 124 16.07 -17.08 0.81
C ARG A 124 15.84 -18.04 1.99
N THR A 125 14.60 -18.29 2.34
CA THR A 125 14.23 -19.25 3.40
C THR A 125 13.60 -20.51 2.85
N GLY A 126 13.25 -20.53 1.55
CA GLY A 126 12.53 -21.63 0.90
C GLY A 126 11.04 -21.69 1.30
N GLU A 127 10.52 -20.67 1.95
CA GLU A 127 9.15 -20.60 2.42
C GLU A 127 8.25 -19.95 1.37
N THR A 128 7.00 -20.40 1.29
CA THR A 128 5.95 -19.72 0.52
C THR A 128 4.79 -19.42 1.47
N LEU A 129 4.47 -18.14 1.63
CA LEU A 129 3.38 -17.68 2.47
C LEU A 129 2.10 -17.52 1.64
N GLU A 130 0.98 -17.99 2.14
CA GLU A 130 -0.34 -17.68 1.62
C GLU A 130 -0.87 -16.42 2.32
N ALA A 131 -1.35 -15.45 1.54
CA ALA A 131 -1.91 -14.23 2.08
C ALA A 131 -3.26 -14.52 2.77
N PRO A 132 -3.40 -14.18 4.06
CA PRO A 132 -4.63 -14.41 4.81
C PRO A 132 -5.78 -13.54 4.28
N THR A 133 -7.00 -13.84 4.72
CA THR A 133 -8.20 -13.12 4.27
C THR A 133 -8.22 -11.65 4.66
N ASN A 134 -7.53 -11.30 5.74
CA ASN A 134 -7.38 -9.93 6.25
C ASN A 134 -6.13 -9.21 5.71
N PHE A 135 -5.47 -9.75 4.68
CA PHE A 135 -4.38 -9.08 3.97
C PHE A 135 -4.88 -8.34 2.74
N MET A 136 -4.41 -7.10 2.54
CA MET A 136 -4.63 -6.32 1.32
C MET A 136 -3.35 -5.64 0.85
N LEU A 137 -3.06 -5.78 -0.45
CA LEU A 137 -2.00 -5.02 -1.11
C LEU A 137 -2.59 -3.73 -1.69
N VAL A 138 -2.06 -2.59 -1.28
CA VAL A 138 -2.41 -1.27 -1.80
C VAL A 138 -1.15 -0.64 -2.38
N VAL A 139 -1.23 -0.14 -3.60
CA VAL A 139 -0.12 0.59 -4.23
C VAL A 139 -0.60 1.95 -4.72
N SER A 140 0.26 2.95 -4.70
CA SER A 140 -0.05 4.26 -5.25
C SER A 140 0.97 4.71 -6.29
N TYR A 141 0.56 5.62 -7.15
CA TYR A 141 1.47 6.37 -8.00
C TYR A 141 0.90 7.73 -8.42
N ASN A 142 1.81 8.63 -8.80
CA ASN A 142 1.47 9.92 -9.39
C ASN A 142 1.55 9.84 -10.93
N PRO A 143 0.43 10.02 -11.66
CA PRO A 143 0.42 9.95 -13.12
C PRO A 143 1.14 11.11 -13.83
N GLY A 144 1.49 12.19 -13.11
CA GLY A 144 2.22 13.35 -13.65
C GLY A 144 3.69 13.09 -13.94
N TYR A 145 4.29 12.05 -13.38
CA TYR A 145 5.66 11.65 -13.71
C TYR A 145 5.70 10.90 -15.04
N GLN A 146 6.33 11.48 -16.06
CA GLN A 146 6.38 10.95 -17.44
C GLN A 146 7.05 9.57 -17.59
N ASN A 147 7.64 9.01 -16.55
CA ASN A 147 8.26 7.69 -16.54
C ASN A 147 7.31 6.53 -16.18
N LEU A 148 6.02 6.68 -16.47
CA LEU A 148 4.94 5.71 -16.22
C LEU A 148 5.21 4.27 -16.72
N LEU A 149 6.22 4.08 -17.55
CA LEU A 149 6.55 2.77 -18.14
C LEU A 149 7.53 1.95 -17.28
N LYS A 150 8.12 2.52 -16.22
CA LYS A 150 9.13 1.82 -15.41
C LYS A 150 8.55 0.91 -14.33
N GLY A 151 7.35 1.20 -13.85
CA GLY A 151 6.76 0.49 -12.72
C GLY A 151 6.04 -0.81 -13.07
N LEU A 152 4.75 -0.87 -12.83
CA LEU A 152 3.96 -2.08 -13.02
C LEU A 152 3.71 -2.41 -14.48
N LYS A 153 3.98 -3.65 -14.89
CA LYS A 153 3.64 -4.16 -16.23
C LYS A 153 2.13 -4.03 -16.47
N PRO A 154 1.68 -3.84 -17.74
CA PRO A 154 0.26 -3.79 -18.06
C PRO A 154 -0.54 -4.98 -17.52
N SER A 155 0.01 -6.19 -17.65
CA SER A 155 -0.60 -7.41 -17.12
C SER A 155 -0.77 -7.41 -15.60
N THR A 156 0.13 -6.77 -14.87
CA THR A 156 0.01 -6.62 -13.42
C THR A 156 -1.06 -5.59 -13.07
N ARG A 157 -1.09 -4.45 -13.77
CA ARG A 157 -2.09 -3.40 -13.52
C ARG A 157 -3.53 -3.87 -13.72
N GLN A 158 -3.77 -4.78 -14.66
CA GLN A 158 -5.09 -5.36 -14.94
C GLN A 158 -5.66 -6.16 -13.77
N ARG A 159 -4.82 -6.54 -12.81
CA ARG A 159 -5.23 -7.29 -11.61
C ARG A 159 -5.69 -6.40 -10.46
N PHE A 160 -5.43 -5.09 -10.55
CA PHE A 160 -5.76 -4.14 -9.50
C PHE A 160 -7.11 -3.46 -9.75
N VAL A 161 -7.91 -3.33 -8.71
CA VAL A 161 -8.98 -2.36 -8.68
C VAL A 161 -8.35 -0.97 -8.69
N SER A 162 -8.76 -0.10 -9.62
CA SER A 162 -8.13 1.22 -9.80
C SER A 162 -9.03 2.32 -9.27
N MET A 163 -8.44 3.16 -8.42
CA MET A 163 -9.09 4.32 -7.81
C MET A 163 -8.33 5.59 -8.18
N ARG A 164 -9.05 6.66 -8.52
CA ARG A 164 -8.45 7.95 -8.85
C ARG A 164 -8.71 8.95 -7.73
N PHE A 165 -7.65 9.62 -7.31
CA PHE A 165 -7.66 10.76 -6.42
C PHE A 165 -7.30 12.02 -7.19
N ASP A 166 -7.89 13.13 -6.77
CA ASP A 166 -7.57 14.46 -7.27
C ASP A 166 -7.54 15.44 -6.09
N PHE A 167 -7.13 16.67 -6.31
CA PHE A 167 -7.18 17.68 -5.27
C PHE A 167 -8.63 17.97 -4.89
N PRO A 168 -8.93 18.19 -3.59
CA PRO A 168 -10.25 18.60 -3.16
C PRO A 168 -10.61 19.97 -3.72
N GLY A 169 -11.90 20.22 -3.98
CA GLY A 169 -12.38 21.59 -4.26
C GLY A 169 -12.28 22.47 -3.01
N ALA A 170 -12.31 23.79 -3.21
CA ALA A 170 -12.05 24.79 -2.17
C ALA A 170 -12.91 24.61 -0.89
N GLU A 171 -14.19 24.30 -1.02
CA GLU A 171 -15.07 24.08 0.13
C GLU A 171 -14.64 22.87 0.98
N ARG A 172 -14.22 21.79 0.31
CA ARG A 172 -13.75 20.58 1.00
C ARG A 172 -12.37 20.77 1.59
N GLU A 173 -11.50 21.55 0.95
CA GLU A 173 -10.19 21.91 1.49
C GLU A 173 -10.33 22.67 2.80
N ILE A 174 -11.29 23.62 2.89
CA ILE A 174 -11.63 24.31 4.12
C ILE A 174 -12.09 23.31 5.21
N SER A 175 -12.98 22.40 4.87
CA SER A 175 -13.46 21.35 5.80
C SER A 175 -12.31 20.49 6.32
N ILE A 176 -11.38 20.10 5.45
CA ILE A 176 -10.18 19.34 5.82
C ILE A 176 -9.30 20.14 6.78
N LEU A 177 -9.05 21.41 6.48
CA LEU A 177 -8.25 22.30 7.35
C LEU A 177 -8.85 22.45 8.73
N ILE A 178 -10.17 22.69 8.82
CA ILE A 178 -10.89 22.76 10.09
C ILE A 178 -10.78 21.44 10.87
N GLY A 179 -11.03 20.32 10.20
CA GLY A 179 -10.96 18.99 10.82
C GLY A 179 -9.58 18.57 11.31
N GLU A 180 -8.52 19.01 10.63
CA GLU A 180 -7.12 18.67 10.98
C GLU A 180 -6.54 19.63 12.04
N THR A 181 -6.92 20.90 12.03
CA THR A 181 -6.29 21.94 12.87
C THR A 181 -7.16 22.36 14.05
N GLY A 182 -8.47 22.09 14.00
CA GLY A 182 -9.44 22.58 14.98
C GLY A 182 -9.65 24.10 14.93
N CYS A 183 -9.21 24.77 13.84
CA CYS A 183 -9.45 26.20 13.65
C CYS A 183 -10.92 26.47 13.33
N ASP A 184 -11.48 27.54 13.84
CA ASP A 184 -12.78 28.08 13.41
C ASP A 184 -12.66 28.65 11.98
N ALA A 185 -13.75 28.56 11.20
CA ALA A 185 -13.81 29.01 9.82
C ALA A 185 -13.79 30.54 9.68
#